data_f6be4765120e566a88bd8250d71e1a9a
#
_entry.id   f6be4765120e566a88bd8250d71e1a9a
#
_cell.length_a   1.000
_cell.length_b   1.000
_cell.length_c   1.000
_cell.angle_alpha   90.00
_cell.angle_beta   90.00
_cell.angle_gamma   90.00
#
_symmetry.space_group_name_H-M   'P 1'
#
loop_
_entity.id
_entity.type
_entity.pdbx_description
1 polymer ?
#
loop_
_entity_poly.entity_id
_entity_poly.type
_entity_poly.pdbx_seq_one_letter_code
_entity_poly.pdbx_strand_id
1 'polypeptide(L)'
;MHENDRSATGFLPSDEFETVATEFFAQPLMSIRGWERAIDAQLRIVREVELVLARNRAGDVLFVGHGAIGTLLFCHYSGFAIDRAYDQPAGGGHYFAFVKDGRRVLHPWRRMEYA
;
A
#
# COMPACT_ATOMS: atom_id res chain seq x y z
N MET A 1 -10.32 -3.17 -1.74
CA MET A 1 -8.84 -3.13 -1.65
C MET A 1 -8.39 -4.00 -0.50
N HIS A 2 -8.09 -5.24 -0.80
CA HIS A 2 -7.69 -6.20 0.22
C HIS A 2 -6.22 -6.03 0.61
N GLU A 3 -5.93 -6.19 1.90
CA GLU A 3 -4.55 -6.26 2.39
C GLU A 3 -3.82 -7.45 1.75
N ASN A 4 -2.49 -7.47 1.85
CA ASN A 4 -1.73 -8.62 1.36
C ASN A 4 -2.20 -9.91 2.05
N ASP A 5 -2.19 -11.02 1.30
CA ASP A 5 -2.66 -12.30 1.81
C ASP A 5 -1.67 -12.84 2.86
N ARG A 6 -2.14 -12.98 4.09
CA ARG A 6 -1.40 -13.47 5.25
C ARG A 6 -1.99 -14.76 5.80
N SER A 7 -2.88 -15.40 5.05
CA SER A 7 -3.63 -16.58 5.53
C SER A 7 -2.71 -17.75 5.92
N ALA A 8 -1.52 -17.84 5.32
CA ALA A 8 -0.56 -18.90 5.63
C ALA A 8 -0.11 -18.91 7.08
N THR A 9 -0.01 -17.75 7.74
CA THR A 9 0.35 -17.65 9.15
C THR A 9 -0.85 -17.43 10.06
N GLY A 10 -1.93 -16.82 9.52
CA GLY A 10 -3.01 -16.29 10.32
C GLY A 10 -2.53 -15.16 11.22
N PHE A 11 -3.22 -14.96 12.34
CA PHE A 11 -2.86 -13.93 13.31
C PHE A 11 -1.49 -14.22 13.95
N LEU A 12 -0.67 -13.17 14.06
CA LEU A 12 0.63 -13.23 14.76
C LEU A 12 0.64 -12.20 15.90
N PRO A 13 1.32 -12.52 17.04
CA PRO A 13 1.58 -11.50 18.07
C PRO A 13 2.33 -10.31 17.51
N SER A 14 2.15 -9.13 18.12
CA SER A 14 2.69 -7.85 17.61
C SER A 14 4.15 -7.88 17.21
N ASP A 15 5.03 -8.39 18.10
CA ASP A 15 6.48 -8.40 17.85
C ASP A 15 6.83 -9.32 16.68
N GLU A 16 6.21 -10.48 16.63
CA GLU A 16 6.41 -11.43 15.54
C GLU A 16 5.86 -10.90 14.23
N PHE A 17 4.68 -10.29 14.26
CA PHE A 17 4.11 -9.63 13.10
C PHE A 17 5.04 -8.55 12.54
N GLU A 18 5.60 -7.68 13.40
CA GLU A 18 6.50 -6.63 12.97
C GLU A 18 7.76 -7.18 12.31
N THR A 19 8.31 -8.27 12.84
CA THR A 19 9.47 -8.93 12.24
C THR A 19 9.14 -9.44 10.83
N VAL A 20 8.01 -10.13 10.68
CA VAL A 20 7.60 -10.67 9.37
C VAL A 20 7.27 -9.55 8.39
N ALA A 21 6.61 -8.50 8.84
CA ALA A 21 6.29 -7.35 8.00
C ALA A 21 7.56 -6.65 7.51
N THR A 22 8.57 -6.51 8.37
CA THR A 22 9.86 -5.92 7.98
C THR A 22 10.52 -6.77 6.88
N GLU A 23 10.53 -8.10 7.02
CA GLU A 23 11.08 -8.98 5.99
C GLU A 23 10.27 -8.91 4.70
N PHE A 24 8.94 -8.83 4.78
CA PHE A 24 8.04 -8.71 3.63
C PHE A 24 8.44 -7.52 2.76
N PHE A 25 8.64 -6.36 3.36
CA PHE A 25 9.04 -5.17 2.62
C PHE A 25 10.51 -5.19 2.18
N ALA A 26 11.38 -5.78 2.99
CA ALA A 26 12.82 -5.83 2.68
C ALA A 26 13.13 -6.81 1.54
N GLN A 27 12.28 -7.80 1.32
CA GLN A 27 12.47 -8.84 0.30
C GLN A 27 11.22 -8.97 -0.59
N PRO A 28 10.95 -7.97 -1.45
CA PRO A 28 9.69 -7.91 -2.21
C PRO A 28 9.43 -9.09 -3.14
N LEU A 29 10.48 -9.78 -3.58
CA LEU A 29 10.38 -10.90 -4.51
C LEU A 29 10.27 -12.26 -3.80
N MET A 30 10.27 -12.26 -2.47
CA MET A 30 10.19 -13.50 -1.68
C MET A 30 8.86 -13.59 -0.93
N SER A 31 8.31 -14.81 -0.90
CA SER A 31 7.18 -15.11 -0.03
C SER A 31 7.71 -15.35 1.38
N ILE A 32 7.38 -14.45 2.30
CA ILE A 32 7.81 -14.57 3.69
C ILE A 32 6.76 -15.37 4.44
N ARG A 33 7.15 -16.51 4.98
CA ARG A 33 6.27 -17.45 5.71
C ARG A 33 4.97 -17.79 4.96
N GLY A 34 5.04 -17.85 3.63
CA GLY A 34 3.87 -18.15 2.80
C GLY A 34 2.96 -16.98 2.53
N TRP A 35 3.29 -15.79 2.98
CA TRP A 35 2.53 -14.58 2.65
C TRP A 35 2.63 -14.26 1.16
N GLU A 36 1.63 -13.58 0.64
CA GLU A 36 1.70 -12.97 -0.69
C GLU A 36 2.97 -12.12 -0.77
N ARG A 37 3.74 -12.25 -1.87
CA ARG A 37 4.94 -11.42 -2.04
C ARG A 37 4.57 -9.94 -2.15
N ALA A 38 5.43 -9.06 -1.66
CA ALA A 38 5.19 -7.62 -1.75
C ALA A 38 5.00 -7.16 -3.19
N ILE A 39 5.80 -7.69 -4.13
CA ILE A 39 5.67 -7.33 -5.54
C ILE A 39 4.31 -7.76 -6.11
N ASP A 40 3.79 -8.92 -5.72
CA ASP A 40 2.50 -9.40 -6.18
C ASP A 40 1.36 -8.57 -5.60
N ALA A 41 1.45 -8.23 -4.33
CA ALA A 41 0.46 -7.36 -3.68
C ALA A 41 0.44 -5.97 -4.34
N GLN A 42 1.61 -5.42 -4.66
CA GLN A 42 1.71 -4.15 -5.37
C GLN A 42 1.06 -4.21 -6.76
N LEU A 43 1.38 -5.24 -7.53
CA LEU A 43 0.80 -5.41 -8.88
C LEU A 43 -0.73 -5.53 -8.80
N ARG A 44 -1.22 -6.27 -7.82
CA ARG A 44 -2.66 -6.46 -7.62
C ARG A 44 -3.35 -5.14 -7.29
N ILE A 45 -2.83 -4.38 -6.32
CA ILE A 45 -3.48 -3.13 -5.90
C ILE A 45 -3.38 -2.05 -6.98
N VAL A 46 -2.26 -1.96 -7.69
CA VAL A 46 -2.13 -1.02 -8.80
C VAL A 46 -3.14 -1.34 -9.89
N ARG A 47 -3.31 -2.60 -10.24
CA ARG A 47 -4.29 -3.03 -11.24
C ARG A 47 -5.70 -2.65 -10.81
N GLU A 48 -6.08 -2.90 -9.56
CA GLU A 48 -7.40 -2.54 -9.04
C GLU A 48 -7.64 -1.03 -9.13
N VAL A 49 -6.68 -0.23 -8.70
CA VAL A 49 -6.79 1.23 -8.73
C VAL A 49 -6.90 1.72 -10.18
N GLU A 50 -6.05 1.24 -11.08
CA GLU A 50 -6.09 1.65 -12.49
C GLU A 50 -7.42 1.31 -13.17
N LEU A 51 -8.00 0.14 -12.85
CA LEU A 51 -9.31 -0.23 -13.38
C LEU A 51 -10.42 0.71 -12.90
N VAL A 52 -10.41 1.08 -11.62
CA VAL A 52 -11.39 2.03 -11.07
C VAL A 52 -11.24 3.39 -11.70
N LEU A 53 -10.01 3.88 -11.86
CA LEU A 53 -9.76 5.18 -12.49
C LEU A 53 -10.20 5.19 -13.96
N ALA A 54 -10.00 4.09 -14.69
CA ALA A 54 -10.44 3.98 -16.08
C ALA A 54 -11.96 4.06 -16.22
N ARG A 55 -12.71 3.62 -15.20
CA ARG A 55 -14.18 3.66 -15.17
C ARG A 55 -14.75 4.97 -14.64
N ASN A 56 -13.94 5.78 -13.97
CA ASN A 56 -14.36 7.01 -13.31
C ASN A 56 -13.48 8.18 -13.77
N ARG A 57 -13.62 8.54 -15.04
CA ARG A 57 -12.76 9.57 -15.65
C ARG A 57 -13.06 10.98 -15.15
N ALA A 58 -14.32 11.25 -14.79
CA ALA A 58 -14.74 12.55 -14.29
C ALA A 58 -14.80 12.51 -12.75
N GLY A 59 -14.42 13.62 -12.13
CA GLY A 59 -14.50 13.78 -10.68
C GLY A 59 -13.37 13.07 -9.91
N ASP A 60 -13.41 13.24 -8.62
CA ASP A 60 -12.42 12.66 -7.72
C ASP A 60 -12.83 11.27 -7.25
N VAL A 61 -11.86 10.42 -6.97
CA VAL A 61 -12.09 9.07 -6.46
C VAL A 61 -11.34 8.92 -5.13
N LEU A 62 -12.03 8.42 -4.12
CA LEU A 62 -11.44 8.07 -2.83
C LEU A 62 -11.28 6.56 -2.74
N PHE A 63 -10.05 6.11 -2.46
CA PHE A 63 -9.77 4.72 -2.17
C PHE A 63 -9.57 4.55 -0.67
N VAL A 64 -10.19 3.53 -0.10
CA VAL A 64 -10.01 3.17 1.31
C VAL A 64 -9.42 1.77 1.35
N GLY A 65 -8.31 1.61 2.04
CA GLY A 65 -7.60 0.34 2.07
C GLY A 65 -6.87 0.13 3.39
N HIS A 66 -5.85 -0.70 3.33
CA HIS A 66 -5.07 -1.14 4.48
C HIS A 66 -3.62 -0.65 4.41
N GLY A 67 -2.91 -0.74 5.54
CA GLY A 67 -1.59 -0.13 5.69
C GLY A 67 -0.54 -0.65 4.72
N ALA A 68 -0.38 -1.97 4.59
CA ALA A 68 0.68 -2.52 3.74
C ALA A 68 0.44 -2.20 2.26
N ILE A 69 -0.76 -2.43 1.74
CA ILE A 69 -1.05 -2.12 0.33
C ILE A 69 -1.04 -0.61 0.08
N GLY A 70 -1.37 0.20 1.08
CA GLY A 70 -1.23 1.65 0.97
C GLY A 70 0.21 2.08 0.76
N THR A 71 1.13 1.51 1.51
CA THR A 71 2.57 1.75 1.34
C THR A 71 3.04 1.32 -0.04
N LEU A 72 2.63 0.13 -0.50
CA LEU A 72 3.00 -0.39 -1.81
C LEU A 72 2.48 0.51 -2.94
N LEU A 73 1.25 1.00 -2.81
CA LEU A 73 0.65 1.90 -3.78
C LEU A 73 1.39 3.25 -3.81
N PHE A 74 1.69 3.80 -2.64
CA PHE A 74 2.46 5.04 -2.53
C PHE A 74 3.83 4.91 -3.19
N CYS A 75 4.55 3.83 -2.92
CA CYS A 75 5.84 3.57 -3.55
C CYS A 75 5.73 3.52 -5.08
N HIS A 76 4.72 2.84 -5.59
CA HIS A 76 4.52 2.71 -7.03
C HIS A 76 4.33 4.08 -7.70
N TYR A 77 3.37 4.88 -7.22
CA TYR A 77 3.07 6.18 -7.85
C TYR A 77 4.13 7.24 -7.60
N SER A 78 4.90 7.10 -6.54
CA SER A 78 6.02 7.99 -6.25
C SER A 78 7.29 7.64 -7.02
N GLY A 79 7.34 6.46 -7.66
CA GLY A 79 8.54 5.98 -8.34
C GLY A 79 9.62 5.49 -7.39
N PHE A 80 9.25 5.10 -6.17
CA PHE A 80 10.18 4.59 -5.16
C PHE A 80 10.23 3.07 -5.19
N ALA A 81 11.37 2.51 -4.83
CA ALA A 81 11.47 1.08 -4.55
C ALA A 81 10.59 0.73 -3.34
N ILE A 82 10.09 -0.50 -3.31
CA ILE A 82 9.30 -0.98 -2.17
C ILE A 82 10.14 -0.90 -0.90
N ASP A 83 9.68 -0.12 0.09
CA ASP A 83 10.42 0.08 1.34
C ASP A 83 9.43 0.48 2.43
N ARG A 84 9.58 -0.12 3.60
CA ARG A 84 8.77 0.20 4.77
C ARG A 84 9.00 1.62 5.31
N ALA A 85 10.10 2.26 4.92
CA ALA A 85 10.35 3.66 5.25
C ALA A 85 9.25 4.60 4.75
N TYR A 86 8.47 4.17 3.75
CA TYR A 86 7.36 4.93 3.18
C TYR A 86 5.99 4.59 3.79
N ASP A 87 5.95 3.84 4.89
CA ASP A 87 4.72 3.60 5.64
C ASP A 87 4.12 4.90 6.13
N GLN A 88 2.78 4.91 6.29
CA GLN A 88 2.15 6.02 7.00
C GLN A 88 2.68 6.09 8.43
N PRO A 89 2.75 7.29 9.03
CA PRO A 89 3.16 7.43 10.43
C PRO A 89 2.28 6.63 11.38
N ALA A 90 2.81 6.28 12.54
CA ALA A 90 2.10 5.50 13.56
C ALA A 90 0.77 6.17 13.95
N GLY A 91 -0.21 5.35 14.31
CA GLY A 91 -1.53 5.80 14.71
C GLY A 91 -2.59 5.76 13.61
N GLY A 92 -2.19 5.54 12.36
CA GLY A 92 -3.13 5.48 11.24
C GLY A 92 -3.78 6.82 10.92
N GLY A 93 -4.86 6.78 10.14
CA GLY A 93 -5.62 7.99 9.82
C GLY A 93 -4.91 8.96 8.90
N HIS A 94 -4.02 8.46 8.04
CA HIS A 94 -3.29 9.27 7.07
C HIS A 94 -3.75 8.95 5.65
N TYR A 95 -3.50 9.88 4.74
CA TYR A 95 -3.78 9.70 3.32
C TYR A 95 -2.67 10.34 2.48
N PHE A 96 -2.54 9.90 1.25
CA PHE A 96 -1.80 10.62 0.23
C PHE A 96 -2.70 10.83 -0.99
N ALA A 97 -2.35 11.78 -1.84
CA ALA A 97 -3.14 12.07 -3.02
C ALA A 97 -2.26 12.12 -4.26
N PHE A 98 -2.83 11.73 -5.39
CA PHE A 98 -2.17 11.84 -6.69
C PHE A 98 -3.16 12.31 -7.74
N VAL A 99 -2.64 12.90 -8.81
CA VAL A 99 -3.45 13.39 -9.92
C VAL A 99 -3.78 12.24 -10.86
N LYS A 100 -5.05 12.09 -11.27
CA LYS A 100 -5.43 11.08 -12.24
C LYS A 100 -4.62 11.17 -13.52
N ASP A 101 -4.50 12.39 -14.03
CA ASP A 101 -3.75 12.66 -15.26
C ASP A 101 -2.26 12.66 -14.95
N GLY A 102 -1.51 11.70 -15.50
CA GLY A 102 -0.07 11.55 -15.26
C GLY A 102 0.31 10.87 -13.94
N ARG A 103 -0.64 10.58 -13.07
CA ARG A 103 -0.40 9.85 -11.81
C ARG A 103 0.63 10.51 -10.89
N ARG A 104 0.76 11.82 -10.91
CA ARG A 104 1.72 12.53 -10.08
C ARG A 104 1.24 12.63 -8.65
N VAL A 105 2.05 12.18 -7.69
CA VAL A 105 1.77 12.30 -6.26
C VAL A 105 1.86 13.77 -5.85
N LEU A 106 0.80 14.27 -5.22
CA LEU A 106 0.70 15.67 -4.80
C LEU A 106 1.39 15.92 -3.46
N HIS A 107 1.30 14.97 -2.55
CA HIS A 107 1.90 15.07 -1.23
C HIS A 107 2.06 13.67 -0.63
N PRO A 108 3.03 13.48 0.27
CA PRO A 108 3.16 12.21 1.00
C PRO A 108 2.07 12.08 2.06
N TRP A 109 2.22 11.10 2.95
CA TRP A 109 1.26 10.85 4.01
C TRP A 109 0.94 12.11 4.81
N ARG A 110 -0.34 12.41 4.94
CA ARG A 110 -0.88 13.57 5.64
C ARG A 110 -2.07 13.13 6.48
N ARG A 111 -2.25 13.73 7.64
CA ARG A 111 -3.40 13.40 8.50
C ARG A 111 -4.72 13.77 7.83
N MET A 112 -5.70 12.87 7.90
CA MET A 112 -7.04 13.10 7.34
C MET A 112 -7.73 14.32 7.96
N GLU A 113 -7.49 14.60 9.23
CA GLU A 113 -8.10 15.74 9.93
C GLU A 113 -7.63 17.08 9.39
N TYR A 114 -6.60 17.10 8.56
CA TYR A 114 -6.11 18.32 7.91
C TYR A 114 -6.39 18.33 6.41
N ALA A 115 -7.26 17.43 5.97
CA ALA A 115 -7.62 17.33 4.55
C ALA A 115 -8.41 18.55 4.07
#